data_3da89e36f03c67219b2afbbbad5fea9c
#
_entry.id   3da89e36f03c67219b2afbbbad5fea9c
#
_cell.length_a   1.000
_cell.length_b   1.000
_cell.length_c   1.000
_cell.angle_alpha   90.00
_cell.angle_beta   90.00
_cell.angle_gamma   90.00
#
_symmetry.space_group_name_H-M   'P 1'
#
loop_
_entity.id
_entity.type
_entity.pdbx_description
1 polymer ?
#
loop_
_entity_poly.entity_id
_entity_poly.type
_entity_poly.pdbx_seq_one_letter_code
_entity_poly.pdbx_strand_id
1 'polypeptide(L)'
;MVQQETRLKVADNTGAKELLCIRVLGGSVRRYANIGDIIVASVKDATPGGVVKKGDVVKAVVVRSKKGARRKDGSYIKFDEDAAVIIKDDLNPRGTRIFGPVARELRDKKFMKIVSLAPEVL
;
A
#
# COMPACT_ATOMS: atom_id res chain seq x y z
N MET A 1 4.32 3.56 -11.54
CA MET A 1 4.98 3.48 -10.24
C MET A 1 4.54 4.61 -9.35
N VAL A 2 4.55 4.38 -8.06
CA VAL A 2 4.17 5.39 -7.08
C VAL A 2 5.37 6.30 -6.79
N GLN A 3 5.14 7.59 -6.81
CA GLN A 3 6.16 8.59 -6.51
C GLN A 3 5.57 9.68 -5.64
N GLN A 4 6.37 10.65 -5.26
CA GLN A 4 5.90 11.81 -4.52
C GLN A 4 4.72 12.46 -5.27
N GLU A 5 3.67 12.80 -4.53
CA GLU A 5 2.41 13.37 -5.02
C GLU A 5 1.49 12.41 -5.79
N THR A 6 1.82 11.13 -5.89
CA THR A 6 0.89 10.14 -6.43
C THR A 6 -0.25 9.92 -5.43
N ARG A 7 -1.48 9.89 -5.95
CA ARG A 7 -2.66 9.56 -5.15
C ARG A 7 -2.94 8.07 -5.26
N LEU A 8 -3.22 7.43 -4.11
CA LEU A 8 -3.48 6.00 -4.03
C LEU A 8 -4.80 5.77 -3.32
N LYS A 9 -5.47 4.70 -3.70
CA LYS A 9 -6.61 4.20 -2.94
C LYS A 9 -6.12 3.41 -1.75
N VAL A 10 -6.97 3.30 -0.72
CA VAL A 10 -6.67 2.54 0.48
C VAL A 10 -7.42 1.22 0.44
N ALA A 11 -6.71 0.12 0.61
CA ALA A 11 -7.25 -1.22 0.46
C ALA A 11 -7.57 -1.87 1.81
N ASP A 12 -7.80 -1.07 2.85
CA ASP A 12 -8.11 -1.61 4.18
C ASP A 12 -9.31 -0.90 4.82
N ASN A 13 -9.68 -1.37 6.01
CA ASN A 13 -10.83 -0.85 6.75
C ASN A 13 -10.48 0.17 7.83
N THR A 14 -9.35 0.86 7.71
CA THR A 14 -8.97 1.90 8.68
C THR A 14 -9.83 3.16 8.60
N GLY A 15 -10.63 3.28 7.56
CA GLY A 15 -11.46 4.46 7.33
C GLY A 15 -10.87 5.42 6.31
N ALA A 16 -9.59 5.35 6.04
CA ALA A 16 -8.97 6.16 4.98
C ALA A 16 -9.44 5.67 3.60
N LYS A 17 -9.70 6.60 2.70
CA LYS A 17 -10.13 6.30 1.34
C LYS A 17 -9.08 6.64 0.30
N GLU A 18 -8.34 7.72 0.52
CA GLU A 18 -7.33 8.19 -0.42
C GLU A 18 -6.12 8.70 0.32
N LEU A 19 -4.94 8.34 -0.19
CA LEU A 19 -3.65 8.80 0.31
C LEU A 19 -2.92 9.60 -0.75
N LEU A 20 -2.14 10.59 -0.31
CA LEU A 20 -1.19 11.29 -1.17
C LEU A 20 0.22 10.91 -0.72
N CYS A 21 1.00 10.33 -1.62
CA CYS A 21 2.36 9.95 -1.31
C CYS A 21 3.23 11.20 -1.09
N ILE A 22 3.81 11.31 0.09
CA ILE A 22 4.71 12.41 0.42
C ILE A 22 6.15 12.02 0.14
N ARG A 23 6.52 10.78 0.48
CA ARG A 23 7.90 10.32 0.38
C ARG A 23 7.95 8.81 0.21
N VAL A 24 8.93 8.35 -0.56
CA VAL A 24 9.23 6.91 -0.69
C VAL A 24 10.40 6.59 0.23
N LEU A 25 10.22 5.62 1.12
CA LEU A 25 11.26 5.16 2.03
C LEU A 25 12.15 4.10 1.37
N GLY A 26 13.36 3.95 1.87
CA GLY A 26 14.26 2.89 1.40
C GLY A 26 15.57 3.38 0.81
N GLY A 27 16.02 4.59 1.14
CA GLY A 27 17.31 5.13 0.71
C GLY A 27 17.26 6.60 0.35
N SER A 28 18.40 7.26 0.32
CA SER A 28 18.48 8.70 0.15
C SER A 28 18.10 9.19 -1.25
N VAL A 29 18.11 8.30 -2.26
CA VAL A 29 17.78 8.65 -3.65
C VAL A 29 16.59 7.89 -4.21
N ARG A 30 15.77 7.31 -3.36
CA ARG A 30 14.63 6.53 -3.82
C ARG A 30 13.52 7.45 -4.31
N ARG A 31 13.15 7.34 -5.58
CA ARG A 31 12.14 8.18 -6.21
C ARG A 31 10.80 7.49 -6.39
N TYR A 32 10.82 6.17 -6.61
CA TYR A 32 9.63 5.41 -6.97
C TYR A 32 9.42 4.26 -6.02
N ALA A 33 8.16 4.02 -5.67
CA ALA A 33 7.74 2.85 -4.92
C ALA A 33 7.04 1.88 -5.86
N ASN A 34 7.32 0.60 -5.68
CA ASN A 34 6.62 -0.48 -6.34
C ASN A 34 5.94 -1.35 -5.28
N ILE A 35 5.32 -2.45 -5.70
CA ILE A 35 4.64 -3.37 -4.79
C ILE A 35 5.61 -3.84 -3.70
N GLY A 36 5.16 -3.71 -2.45
CA GLY A 36 5.96 -4.08 -1.29
C GLY A 36 6.87 -3.00 -0.74
N ASP A 37 6.93 -1.84 -1.38
CA ASP A 37 7.69 -0.71 -0.87
C ASP A 37 6.86 0.12 0.09
N ILE A 38 7.53 0.73 1.07
CA ILE A 38 6.89 1.55 2.10
C ILE A 38 6.97 3.01 1.70
N ILE A 39 5.85 3.70 1.88
CA ILE A 39 5.77 5.14 1.63
C ILE A 39 5.27 5.85 2.88
N VAL A 40 5.59 7.14 2.98
CA VAL A 40 4.95 8.07 3.91
C VAL A 40 3.88 8.82 3.12
N ALA A 41 2.68 8.87 3.65
CA ALA A 41 1.55 9.45 2.94
C ALA A 41 0.67 10.28 3.86
N SER A 42 -0.02 11.27 3.28
CA SER A 42 -1.03 12.06 3.95
C SER A 42 -2.41 11.54 3.58
N VAL A 43 -3.29 11.40 4.57
CA VAL A 43 -4.67 10.99 4.35
C VAL A 43 -5.46 12.17 3.78
N LYS A 44 -5.92 12.05 2.55
CA LYS A 44 -6.66 13.12 1.85
C LYS A 44 -8.16 12.97 1.95
N ASP A 45 -8.65 11.75 2.16
CA ASP A 45 -10.07 11.49 2.36
C ASP A 45 -10.21 10.32 3.33
N ALA A 46 -11.11 10.45 4.28
CA ALA A 46 -11.34 9.43 5.31
C ALA A 46 -12.80 9.48 5.79
N THR A 47 -13.30 8.32 6.20
CA THR A 47 -14.61 8.20 6.81
C THR A 47 -14.55 8.74 8.25
N PRO A 48 -15.49 9.59 8.67
CA PRO A 48 -15.54 10.05 10.06
C PRO A 48 -15.63 8.89 11.04
N GLY A 49 -14.87 8.97 12.12
CA GLY A 49 -14.88 7.94 13.17
C GLY A 49 -13.97 6.74 12.90
N GLY A 50 -13.21 6.74 11.82
CA GLY A 50 -12.26 5.66 11.54
C GLY A 50 -10.99 5.74 12.38
N VAL A 51 -10.13 4.74 12.22
CA VAL A 51 -8.84 4.64 12.93
C VAL A 51 -7.91 5.80 12.56
N VAL A 52 -7.97 6.24 11.31
CA VAL A 52 -7.20 7.39 10.82
C VAL A 52 -8.14 8.49 10.37
N LYS A 53 -7.67 9.72 10.45
CA LYS A 53 -8.44 10.91 10.11
C LYS A 53 -7.83 11.64 8.94
N LYS A 54 -8.65 12.44 8.25
CA LYS A 54 -8.17 13.32 7.20
C LYS A 54 -7.08 14.25 7.73
N GLY A 55 -5.98 14.32 7.00
CA GLY A 55 -4.82 15.13 7.38
C GLY A 55 -3.74 14.38 8.13
N ASP A 56 -4.01 13.16 8.60
CA ASP A 56 -3.00 12.36 9.27
C ASP A 56 -1.87 11.98 8.32
N VAL A 57 -0.66 11.91 8.87
CA VAL A 57 0.51 11.39 8.15
C VAL A 57 0.76 9.97 8.62
N VAL A 58 0.78 9.03 7.68
CA VAL A 58 0.86 7.61 7.98
C VAL A 58 1.92 6.93 7.11
N LYS A 59 2.38 5.76 7.57
CA LYS A 59 3.17 4.86 6.73
C LYS A 59 2.23 3.85 6.06
N ALA A 60 2.53 3.54 4.82
CA ALA A 60 1.73 2.59 4.05
C ALA A 60 2.64 1.75 3.16
N VAL A 61 2.17 0.54 2.82
CA VAL A 61 2.86 -0.33 1.88
C VAL A 61 2.02 -0.43 0.61
N VAL A 62 2.67 -0.34 -0.54
CA VAL A 62 1.99 -0.46 -1.83
C VAL A 62 1.65 -1.92 -2.07
N VAL A 63 0.37 -2.22 -2.23
CA VAL A 63 -0.12 -3.60 -2.43
C VAL A 63 -0.56 -3.87 -3.86
N ARG A 64 -0.92 -2.82 -4.62
CA ARG A 64 -1.29 -2.89 -6.02
C ARG A 64 -0.66 -1.73 -6.77
N SER A 65 -0.28 -1.95 -8.02
CA SER A 65 0.28 -0.91 -8.87
C SER A 65 -0.20 -1.08 -10.31
N LYS A 66 -0.57 0.01 -10.96
CA LYS A 66 -0.94 0.02 -12.37
C LYS A 66 0.22 -0.41 -13.27
N LYS A 67 1.44 -0.05 -12.91
CA LYS A 67 2.62 -0.46 -13.67
C LYS A 67 2.87 -1.96 -13.50
N GLY A 68 2.55 -2.52 -12.33
CA GLY A 68 2.70 -3.91 -12.05
C GLY A 68 4.13 -4.33 -11.72
N ALA A 69 4.33 -5.62 -11.66
CA ALA A 69 5.61 -6.20 -11.31
C ALA A 69 5.95 -7.37 -12.24
N ARG A 70 7.21 -7.46 -12.63
CA ARG A 70 7.73 -8.57 -13.40
C ARG A 70 8.21 -9.65 -12.43
N ARG A 71 7.82 -10.88 -12.68
CA ARG A 71 8.17 -12.02 -11.84
C ARG A 71 9.35 -12.79 -12.41
N LYS A 72 10.00 -13.58 -11.55
CA LYS A 72 11.18 -14.37 -11.92
C LYS A 72 10.89 -15.41 -12.99
N ASP A 73 9.66 -15.92 -13.04
CA ASP A 73 9.24 -16.91 -14.03
C ASP A 73 8.90 -16.30 -15.40
N GLY A 74 9.09 -15.00 -15.58
CA GLY A 74 8.78 -14.30 -16.81
C GLY A 74 7.36 -13.78 -16.91
N SER A 75 6.48 -14.12 -15.97
CA SER A 75 5.13 -13.58 -15.94
C SER A 75 5.12 -12.13 -15.46
N TYR A 76 4.00 -11.46 -15.68
CA TYR A 76 3.84 -10.06 -15.33
C TYR A 76 2.47 -9.86 -14.71
N ILE A 77 2.41 -9.14 -13.58
CA ILE A 77 1.15 -8.81 -12.94
C ILE A 77 0.91 -7.32 -12.99
N LYS A 78 -0.31 -6.92 -13.40
CA LYS A 78 -0.75 -5.54 -13.39
C LYS A 78 -2.10 -5.44 -12.68
N PHE A 79 -2.34 -4.30 -12.09
CA PHE A 79 -3.60 -4.00 -11.44
C PHE A 79 -4.23 -2.76 -12.09
N ASP A 80 -5.54 -2.60 -11.90
CA ASP A 80 -6.29 -1.48 -12.47
C ASP A 80 -6.02 -0.16 -11.74
N GLU A 81 -5.48 -0.22 -10.54
CA GLU A 81 -5.28 0.95 -9.71
C GLU A 81 -4.05 0.82 -8.82
N ASP A 82 -3.54 1.96 -8.36
CA ASP A 82 -2.54 2.01 -7.31
C ASP A 82 -3.25 1.99 -5.97
N ALA A 83 -2.88 1.08 -5.08
CA ALA A 83 -3.49 0.96 -3.77
C ALA A 83 -2.45 0.62 -2.71
N ALA A 84 -2.72 1.07 -1.49
CA ALA A 84 -1.84 0.87 -0.35
C ALA A 84 -2.63 0.44 0.87
N VAL A 85 -1.93 -0.18 1.81
CA VAL A 85 -2.46 -0.57 3.12
C VAL A 85 -1.68 0.20 4.18
N ILE A 86 -2.38 0.83 5.10
CA ILE A 86 -1.77 1.58 6.20
C ILE A 86 -1.16 0.61 7.19
N ILE A 87 0.09 0.83 7.57
CA ILE A 87 0.84 -0.04 8.45
C ILE A 87 1.31 0.71 9.71
N LYS A 88 1.62 -0.07 10.74
CA LYS A 88 2.27 0.40 11.95
C LYS A 88 3.80 0.40 11.77
N ASP A 89 4.52 0.93 12.75
CA ASP A 89 6.00 0.93 12.73
C ASP A 89 6.59 -0.48 12.72
N ASP A 90 5.86 -1.48 13.22
CA ASP A 90 6.28 -2.88 13.23
C ASP A 90 5.92 -3.63 11.94
N LEU A 91 5.49 -2.91 10.91
CA LEU A 91 5.10 -3.42 9.58
C LEU A 91 3.79 -4.22 9.56
N ASN A 92 3.06 -4.27 10.67
CA ASN A 92 1.74 -4.91 10.69
C ASN A 92 0.66 -3.93 10.21
N PRO A 93 -0.42 -4.41 9.56
CA PRO A 93 -1.49 -3.52 9.12
C PRO A 93 -2.23 -2.92 10.33
N ARG A 94 -2.64 -1.68 10.22
CA ARG A 94 -3.45 -1.01 11.25
C ARG A 94 -4.89 -1.46 11.21
N GLY A 95 -5.38 -1.83 10.05
CA GLY A 95 -6.73 -2.34 9.88
C GLY A 95 -6.80 -3.83 10.16
N THR A 96 -8.03 -4.35 10.22
CA THR A 96 -8.31 -5.77 10.46
C THR A 96 -8.74 -6.51 9.21
N ARG A 97 -9.04 -5.79 8.12
CA ARG A 97 -9.49 -6.36 6.86
C ARG A 97 -8.79 -5.69 5.69
N ILE A 98 -8.57 -6.47 4.64
CA ILE A 98 -7.99 -6.00 3.39
C ILE A 98 -9.05 -6.18 2.29
N PHE A 99 -9.20 -5.19 1.43
CA PHE A 99 -10.17 -5.20 0.34
C PHE A 99 -9.47 -5.41 -1.00
N GLY A 100 -10.00 -6.31 -1.79
CA GLY A 100 -9.48 -6.59 -3.12
C GLY A 100 -8.21 -7.43 -3.11
N PRO A 101 -7.66 -7.70 -4.30
CA PRO A 101 -6.47 -8.52 -4.42
C PRO A 101 -5.21 -7.78 -4.00
N VAL A 102 -4.23 -8.54 -3.52
CA VAL A 102 -2.86 -8.05 -3.28
C VAL A 102 -1.88 -8.93 -4.05
N ALA A 103 -0.72 -8.38 -4.35
CA ALA A 103 0.32 -9.14 -5.03
C ALA A 103 1.05 -10.05 -4.05
N ARG A 104 1.38 -11.27 -4.47
CA ARG A 104 2.09 -12.23 -3.61
C ARG A 104 3.53 -11.84 -3.31
N GLU A 105 4.09 -10.85 -4.01
CA GLU A 105 5.42 -10.30 -3.73
C GLU A 105 5.53 -9.74 -2.31
N LEU A 106 4.40 -9.39 -1.68
CA LEU A 106 4.38 -8.93 -0.29
C LEU A 106 4.88 -10.00 0.68
N ARG A 107 4.68 -11.27 0.35
CA ARG A 107 5.17 -12.39 1.17
C ARG A 107 6.69 -12.38 1.27
N ASP A 108 7.36 -12.12 0.15
CA ASP A 108 8.82 -12.08 0.09
C ASP A 108 9.40 -10.87 0.81
N LYS A 109 8.59 -9.85 1.03
CA LYS A 109 9.01 -8.61 1.70
C LYS A 109 8.53 -8.51 3.15
N LYS A 110 8.18 -9.63 3.76
CA LYS A 110 7.80 -9.76 5.18
C LYS A 110 6.45 -9.15 5.57
N PHE A 111 5.54 -9.01 4.62
CA PHE A 111 4.18 -8.56 4.90
C PHE A 111 3.20 -9.73 4.96
N MET A 112 3.58 -10.77 5.69
CA MET A 112 2.79 -12.01 5.78
C MET A 112 1.39 -11.78 6.34
N LYS A 113 1.24 -10.88 7.30
CA LYS A 113 -0.06 -10.61 7.90
C LYS A 113 -1.01 -9.96 6.91
N ILE A 114 -0.52 -9.08 6.05
CA ILE A 114 -1.31 -8.49 4.97
C ILE A 114 -1.76 -9.58 4.00
N VAL A 115 -0.87 -10.46 3.61
CA VAL A 115 -1.19 -11.57 2.70
C VAL A 115 -2.25 -12.49 3.32
N SER A 116 -2.15 -12.78 4.62
CA SER A 116 -3.12 -13.65 5.29
C SER A 116 -4.50 -13.03 5.44
N LEU A 117 -4.59 -11.69 5.52
CA LEU A 117 -5.86 -10.98 5.63
C LEU A 117 -6.50 -10.69 4.27
N ALA A 118 -5.74 -10.78 3.18
CA ALA A 118 -6.25 -10.44 1.86
C ALA A 118 -7.23 -11.51 1.36
N PRO A 119 -8.34 -11.10 0.72
CA PRO A 119 -9.32 -12.06 0.19
C PRO A 119 -8.77 -12.80 -1.03
N GLU A 120 -7.82 -12.23 -1.73
CA GLU A 120 -7.23 -12.82 -2.93
C GLU A 120 -5.77 -12.39 -3.05
N VAL A 121 -4.90 -13.35 -3.36
CA VAL A 121 -3.46 -13.10 -3.55
C VAL A 121 -3.09 -13.50 -4.97
N LEU A 122 -2.70 -12.55 -5.76
CA LEU A 122 -2.32 -12.72 -7.15
C LEU A 122 -0.81 -12.58 -7.28
#